data_787e84692a4f82952a2aec534136ee1f
#
_entry.id   787e84692a4f82952a2aec534136ee1f
#
_cell.length_a   1.000
_cell.length_b   1.000
_cell.length_c   1.000
_cell.angle_alpha   90.00
_cell.angle_beta   90.00
_cell.angle_gamma   90.00
#
_symmetry.space_group_name_H-M   'P 1'
#
loop_
_entity.id
_entity.type
_entity.pdbx_description
1 polymer ?
#
loop_
_entity_poly.entity_id
_entity_poly.type
_entity_poly.pdbx_seq_one_letter_code
_entity_poly.pdbx_strand_id
1 'polypeptide(L)'
;MSNRYDAADIEVLSGLDPVKRRPGMYTDTSRPNHLVQEVVDNSVDEALAGHASQIEVTLHADGSVEVADDGRGMPVDIHPEEGVPGVELILTRLHAGGKFSGKNYSFSGGLHGVGVSVVNALSSRVEVTIRRDGGEHRMVFEHGDRASPLEVIGSVPKKRTGTTVRFWVDPKYFDSPKISLPKLKHLLRAKAVLCAGLRVRLTDAASGEVVEWFYEDGLRDYLLGELDGAEALPAELFVHHVARDTEGLDVALTWLPEGELVQESYVNLIPTAQGGTHVNGLRSGLTVAIREFCDIRNLLPRGVKLAPEDVWERLSFVLSARLQDPQFAGQTKERLSSRQAAALVENVIHDAFSLWLNQNVETGERIAQLAIERASARLKASKQVVRKKIAQGPALPGKLADCTATDLSRTELFLVEGDSAGGSAKQARDKEFQAILPLRGKILNTWEVESTSVLASEEVHNLAVAIGCDPGKDDLSGLRYGKIIILADADSDGLHIATLLSALFLRHFPKLVSEGHVFVAMPPLFRVDVGKQVFYCLDEGEKAAMLQRIEREKMKGAVSTTRFKGLGEMNPPQLRESTIHPDTRRLVQLTVAEEDGTSRIMDLLLAKKRAGDRKAWLEEKGDLATLEV
;
A
#
# COMPACT_ATOMS: atom_id res chain seq x y z
N MET A 1 18.13 -16.10 42.97
CA MET A 1 18.85 -16.73 41.86
C MET A 1 19.02 -15.67 40.78
N SER A 2 20.23 -15.29 40.45
CA SER A 2 20.46 -14.23 39.45
C SER A 2 20.10 -14.77 38.06
N ASN A 3 19.06 -14.24 37.47
CA ASN A 3 18.73 -14.48 36.07
C ASN A 3 19.83 -13.84 35.22
N ARG A 4 20.86 -14.58 34.89
CA ARG A 4 21.92 -14.12 34.03
C ARG A 4 21.52 -14.53 32.63
N TYR A 5 21.09 -13.57 31.80
CA TYR A 5 20.83 -13.77 30.37
C TYR A 5 22.16 -14.10 29.70
N ASP A 6 22.25 -15.26 29.08
CA ASP A 6 23.47 -15.70 28.38
C ASP A 6 23.15 -16.30 27.00
N ALA A 7 24.18 -16.70 26.24
CA ALA A 7 24.01 -17.20 24.90
C ALA A 7 23.15 -18.48 24.81
N ALA A 8 22.96 -19.21 25.92
CA ALA A 8 22.09 -20.39 25.97
C ALA A 8 20.59 -20.03 26.00
N ASP A 9 20.27 -18.78 26.36
CA ASP A 9 18.90 -18.26 26.35
C ASP A 9 18.46 -17.78 24.96
N ILE A 10 19.37 -17.79 23.98
CA ILE A 10 19.08 -17.41 22.58
C ILE A 10 18.50 -18.60 21.86
N GLU A 11 17.21 -18.55 21.55
CA GLU A 11 16.53 -19.57 20.75
C GLU A 11 16.67 -19.27 19.26
N VAL A 12 17.20 -20.22 18.50
CA VAL A 12 17.31 -20.14 17.03
C VAL A 12 16.17 -20.92 16.41
N LEU A 13 15.28 -20.23 15.71
CA LEU A 13 14.16 -20.85 15.01
C LEU A 13 14.63 -21.36 13.64
N SER A 14 14.16 -22.54 13.23
CA SER A 14 14.51 -23.17 11.96
C SER A 14 13.27 -23.54 11.14
N GLY A 15 13.44 -23.75 9.84
CA GLY A 15 12.37 -24.18 8.94
C GLY A 15 11.19 -23.17 8.91
N LEU A 16 9.99 -23.64 9.25
CA LEU A 16 8.76 -22.85 9.27
C LEU A 16 8.37 -22.33 10.67
N ASP A 17 9.16 -22.59 11.70
CA ASP A 17 8.89 -22.14 13.07
C ASP A 17 8.78 -20.60 13.21
N PRO A 18 9.61 -19.79 12.51
CA PRO A 18 9.47 -18.35 12.54
C PRO A 18 8.07 -17.88 12.10
N VAL A 19 7.49 -18.53 11.07
CA VAL A 19 6.15 -18.22 10.56
C VAL A 19 5.08 -18.59 11.58
N LYS A 20 5.19 -19.80 12.15
CA LYS A 20 4.22 -20.31 13.16
C LYS A 20 4.22 -19.46 14.44
N ARG A 21 5.40 -18.95 14.85
CA ARG A 21 5.52 -18.10 16.07
C ARG A 21 5.09 -16.67 15.85
N ARG A 22 5.32 -16.11 14.66
CA ARG A 22 5.01 -14.69 14.35
C ARG A 22 4.33 -14.58 12.98
N PRO A 23 3.11 -15.12 12.84
CA PRO A 23 2.42 -15.13 11.54
C PRO A 23 2.18 -13.72 10.99
N GLY A 24 1.94 -12.71 11.83
CA GLY A 24 1.74 -11.32 11.42
C GLY A 24 2.94 -10.65 10.74
N MET A 25 4.14 -11.25 10.82
CA MET A 25 5.30 -10.78 10.04
C MET A 25 5.24 -11.24 8.57
N TYR A 26 4.47 -12.28 8.26
CA TYR A 26 4.44 -12.94 6.96
C TYR A 26 3.09 -12.81 6.25
N THR A 27 2.00 -12.59 6.99
CA THR A 27 0.65 -12.52 6.45
C THR A 27 -0.26 -11.61 7.27
N ASP A 28 -1.38 -11.17 6.67
CA ASP A 28 -2.49 -10.58 7.41
C ASP A 28 -3.19 -11.67 8.23
N THR A 29 -3.18 -11.53 9.55
CA THR A 29 -3.81 -12.49 10.48
C THR A 29 -5.27 -12.20 10.77
N SER A 30 -5.83 -11.12 10.25
CA SER A 30 -7.25 -10.81 10.42
C SER A 30 -8.14 -11.86 9.73
N ARG A 31 -7.75 -12.26 8.50
CA ARG A 31 -8.41 -13.27 7.69
C ARG A 31 -7.43 -13.98 6.74
N PRO A 32 -7.69 -15.24 6.35
CA PRO A 32 -6.77 -16.01 5.52
C PRO A 32 -6.77 -15.65 4.03
N ASN A 33 -7.40 -14.54 3.63
CA ASN A 33 -7.44 -14.12 2.22
C ASN A 33 -6.05 -14.01 1.59
N HIS A 34 -5.05 -13.56 2.36
CA HIS A 34 -3.68 -13.44 1.87
C HIS A 34 -3.04 -14.81 1.57
N LEU A 35 -3.40 -15.87 2.30
CA LEU A 35 -2.93 -17.23 1.97
C LEU A 35 -3.46 -17.69 0.59
N VAL A 36 -4.72 -17.39 0.30
CA VAL A 36 -5.31 -17.66 -1.04
C VAL A 36 -4.57 -16.87 -2.10
N GLN A 37 -4.30 -15.59 -1.83
CA GLN A 37 -3.55 -14.72 -2.74
C GLN A 37 -2.18 -15.29 -3.08
N GLU A 38 -1.41 -15.78 -2.11
CA GLU A 38 -0.07 -16.33 -2.33
C GLU A 38 -0.09 -17.58 -3.24
N VAL A 39 -1.12 -18.43 -3.12
CA VAL A 39 -1.28 -19.58 -4.03
C VAL A 39 -1.70 -19.12 -5.43
N VAL A 40 -2.67 -18.21 -5.53
CA VAL A 40 -3.12 -17.63 -6.80
C VAL A 40 -1.98 -16.91 -7.51
N ASP A 41 -1.15 -16.14 -6.79
CA ASP A 41 -0.02 -15.41 -7.36
C ASP A 41 1.01 -16.34 -8.02
N ASN A 42 1.20 -17.55 -7.48
CA ASN A 42 2.06 -18.55 -8.13
C ASN A 42 1.48 -19.07 -9.46
N SER A 43 0.17 -19.30 -9.51
CA SER A 43 -0.53 -19.69 -10.75
C SER A 43 -0.53 -18.56 -11.79
N VAL A 44 -0.67 -17.32 -11.33
CA VAL A 44 -0.59 -16.13 -12.18
C VAL A 44 0.82 -15.89 -12.72
N ASP A 45 1.88 -16.20 -11.96
CA ASP A 45 3.25 -16.14 -12.45
C ASP A 45 3.49 -17.12 -13.62
N GLU A 46 2.84 -18.29 -13.60
CA GLU A 46 2.83 -19.21 -14.75
C GLU A 46 2.11 -18.61 -15.97
N ALA A 47 1.00 -17.87 -15.74
CA ALA A 47 0.29 -17.18 -16.82
C ALA A 47 1.13 -16.04 -17.42
N LEU A 48 1.79 -15.24 -16.59
CA LEU A 48 2.72 -14.17 -17.03
C LEU A 48 3.90 -14.72 -17.83
N ALA A 49 4.38 -15.91 -17.47
CA ALA A 49 5.43 -16.60 -18.20
C ALA A 49 4.91 -17.30 -19.50
N GLY A 50 3.61 -17.16 -19.81
CA GLY A 50 2.98 -17.72 -21.01
C GLY A 50 2.72 -19.23 -20.93
N HIS A 51 2.70 -19.83 -19.74
CA HIS A 51 2.54 -21.27 -19.55
C HIS A 51 1.16 -21.67 -19.01
N ALA A 52 0.40 -20.76 -18.41
CA ALA A 52 -0.96 -21.00 -17.97
C ALA A 52 -1.97 -20.10 -18.69
N SER A 53 -3.15 -20.62 -18.94
CA SER A 53 -4.28 -19.91 -19.56
C SER A 53 -5.54 -19.93 -18.70
N GLN A 54 -5.56 -20.76 -17.65
CA GLN A 54 -6.69 -20.92 -16.77
C GLN A 54 -6.28 -21.09 -15.31
N ILE A 55 -7.01 -20.41 -14.43
CA ILE A 55 -6.90 -20.57 -12.97
C ILE A 55 -8.28 -20.84 -12.42
N GLU A 56 -8.43 -21.90 -11.64
CA GLU A 56 -9.68 -22.24 -10.93
C GLU A 56 -9.44 -22.17 -9.43
N VAL A 57 -10.30 -21.43 -8.74
CA VAL A 57 -10.34 -21.33 -7.28
C VAL A 57 -11.64 -21.93 -6.78
N THR A 58 -11.57 -22.89 -5.87
CA THR A 58 -12.74 -23.54 -5.28
C THR A 58 -12.73 -23.37 -3.77
N LEU A 59 -13.79 -22.81 -3.22
CA LEU A 59 -14.07 -22.81 -1.79
C LEU A 59 -14.94 -24.02 -1.50
N HIS A 60 -14.37 -25.04 -0.85
CA HIS A 60 -15.08 -26.28 -0.55
C HIS A 60 -15.97 -26.16 0.69
N ALA A 61 -17.01 -27.00 0.75
CA ALA A 61 -17.94 -27.03 1.88
C ALA A 61 -17.27 -27.43 3.21
N ASP A 62 -16.13 -28.12 3.17
CA ASP A 62 -15.32 -28.49 4.34
C ASP A 62 -14.41 -27.35 4.84
N GLY A 63 -14.52 -26.16 4.26
CA GLY A 63 -13.72 -24.97 4.60
C GLY A 63 -12.35 -24.93 3.97
N SER A 64 -11.96 -25.92 3.17
CA SER A 64 -10.71 -25.89 2.42
C SER A 64 -10.81 -24.99 1.18
N VAL A 65 -9.67 -24.47 0.78
CA VAL A 65 -9.51 -23.70 -0.46
C VAL A 65 -8.63 -24.50 -1.41
N GLU A 66 -9.05 -24.57 -2.65
CA GLU A 66 -8.30 -25.20 -3.73
C GLU A 66 -8.02 -24.21 -4.85
N VAL A 67 -6.78 -24.16 -5.31
CA VAL A 67 -6.35 -23.36 -6.46
C VAL A 67 -5.69 -24.30 -7.45
N ALA A 68 -6.19 -24.31 -8.68
CA ALA A 68 -5.68 -25.14 -9.77
C ALA A 68 -5.31 -24.28 -10.98
N ASP A 69 -4.18 -24.57 -11.62
CA ASP A 69 -3.74 -23.98 -12.87
C ASP A 69 -3.41 -25.04 -13.92
N ASP A 70 -3.31 -24.60 -15.17
CA ASP A 70 -2.87 -25.41 -16.32
C ASP A 70 -1.42 -25.09 -16.75
N GLY A 71 -0.60 -24.56 -15.82
CA GLY A 71 0.81 -24.22 -16.04
C GLY A 71 1.72 -25.43 -16.22
N ARG A 72 3.03 -25.23 -16.09
CA ARG A 72 4.04 -26.30 -16.25
C ARG A 72 4.01 -27.38 -15.19
N GLY A 73 3.38 -27.10 -14.05
CA GLY A 73 3.46 -27.92 -12.84
C GLY A 73 4.73 -27.67 -12.03
N MET A 74 4.63 -27.69 -10.71
CA MET A 74 5.78 -27.56 -9.80
C MET A 74 6.84 -28.63 -10.09
N PRO A 75 8.15 -28.36 -9.84
CA PRO A 75 9.21 -29.35 -10.05
C PRO A 75 9.03 -30.58 -9.14
N VAL A 76 9.06 -31.76 -9.74
CA VAL A 76 8.93 -33.07 -9.05
C VAL A 76 10.25 -33.80 -8.95
N ASP A 77 11.27 -33.35 -9.68
CA ASP A 77 12.62 -33.87 -9.68
C ASP A 77 13.33 -33.57 -8.35
N ILE A 78 14.33 -34.41 -8.06
CA ILE A 78 15.14 -34.28 -6.84
C ILE A 78 16.14 -33.14 -7.01
N HIS A 79 16.13 -32.18 -6.06
CA HIS A 79 17.12 -31.12 -6.05
C HIS A 79 18.51 -31.65 -5.78
N PRO A 80 19.52 -31.33 -6.62
CA PRO A 80 20.83 -31.97 -6.58
C PRO A 80 21.59 -31.75 -5.25
N GLU A 81 21.43 -30.65 -4.58
CA GLU A 81 22.13 -30.33 -3.33
C GLU A 81 21.31 -30.73 -2.09
N GLU A 82 19.98 -30.55 -2.12
CA GLU A 82 19.11 -30.76 -0.95
C GLU A 82 18.60 -32.22 -0.85
N GLY A 83 18.64 -32.99 -1.95
CA GLY A 83 18.26 -34.39 -1.96
C GLY A 83 16.77 -34.69 -1.79
N VAL A 84 15.91 -33.69 -1.93
CA VAL A 84 14.45 -33.80 -1.81
C VAL A 84 13.76 -33.25 -3.06
N PRO A 85 12.49 -33.65 -3.33
CA PRO A 85 11.74 -33.10 -4.48
C PRO A 85 11.61 -31.58 -4.43
N GLY A 86 11.63 -30.91 -5.59
CA GLY A 86 11.50 -29.45 -5.68
C GLY A 86 10.24 -28.94 -5.00
N VAL A 87 9.10 -29.63 -5.14
CA VAL A 87 7.84 -29.26 -4.45
C VAL A 87 7.97 -29.28 -2.93
N GLU A 88 8.73 -30.21 -2.37
CA GLU A 88 8.98 -30.27 -0.91
C GLU A 88 9.76 -29.05 -0.45
N LEU A 89 10.80 -28.64 -1.18
CA LEU A 89 11.59 -27.44 -0.86
C LEU A 89 10.73 -26.17 -0.88
N ILE A 90 9.90 -26.02 -1.93
CA ILE A 90 9.04 -24.86 -2.11
C ILE A 90 8.04 -24.71 -0.94
N LEU A 91 7.55 -25.82 -0.38
CA LEU A 91 6.56 -25.80 0.70
C LEU A 91 7.16 -25.81 2.10
N THR A 92 8.39 -26.30 2.30
CA THR A 92 8.97 -26.48 3.64
C THR A 92 10.13 -25.56 3.98
N ARG A 93 10.65 -24.80 2.99
CA ARG A 93 11.78 -23.90 3.19
C ARG A 93 11.38 -22.46 2.87
N LEU A 94 11.75 -21.55 3.75
CA LEU A 94 11.67 -20.10 3.48
C LEU A 94 12.79 -19.74 2.48
N HIS A 95 12.50 -18.80 1.61
CA HIS A 95 13.44 -18.31 0.59
C HIS A 95 13.89 -19.39 -0.41
N ALA A 96 13.04 -20.38 -0.67
CA ALA A 96 13.23 -21.39 -1.70
C ALA A 96 12.29 -21.10 -2.89
N GLY A 97 12.84 -21.03 -4.10
CA GLY A 97 12.03 -20.84 -5.31
C GLY A 97 12.85 -20.52 -6.56
N GLY A 98 12.28 -20.82 -7.72
CA GLY A 98 12.91 -20.58 -9.04
C GLY A 98 12.86 -19.13 -9.53
N LYS A 99 12.38 -18.19 -8.70
CA LYS A 99 12.15 -16.78 -9.08
C LYS A 99 13.35 -15.87 -8.78
N PHE A 100 14.33 -16.33 -7.99
CA PHE A 100 15.51 -15.55 -7.58
C PHE A 100 16.54 -15.33 -8.70
N SER A 101 16.60 -16.22 -9.68
CA SER A 101 17.63 -16.19 -10.72
C SER A 101 17.25 -15.40 -11.98
N GLY A 102 16.00 -14.94 -12.10
CA GLY A 102 15.47 -14.26 -13.29
C GLY A 102 15.44 -15.14 -14.57
N LYS A 103 15.88 -16.41 -14.48
CA LYS A 103 15.98 -17.31 -15.66
C LYS A 103 14.63 -17.84 -16.14
N ASN A 104 13.70 -18.02 -15.23
CA ASN A 104 12.41 -18.67 -15.52
C ASN A 104 11.22 -17.68 -15.52
N TYR A 105 11.39 -16.52 -14.89
CA TYR A 105 10.36 -15.49 -14.76
C TYR A 105 11.01 -14.11 -14.90
N SER A 106 10.64 -13.36 -15.91
CA SER A 106 11.11 -11.98 -16.11
C SER A 106 10.43 -11.02 -15.13
N PHE A 107 9.17 -11.29 -14.81
CA PHE A 107 8.37 -10.57 -13.84
C PHE A 107 7.66 -11.57 -12.92
N SER A 108 7.50 -11.24 -11.65
CA SER A 108 6.86 -12.12 -10.67
C SER A 108 6.21 -11.28 -9.58
N GLY A 109 5.00 -11.69 -9.13
CA GLY A 109 4.35 -11.17 -7.95
C GLY A 109 4.98 -11.70 -6.65
N GLY A 110 5.52 -12.92 -6.68
CA GLY A 110 6.19 -13.57 -5.57
C GLY A 110 7.67 -13.22 -5.47
N LEU A 111 8.02 -12.10 -4.82
CA LEU A 111 9.39 -11.57 -4.76
C LEU A 111 10.28 -12.24 -3.70
N HIS A 112 9.71 -12.84 -2.66
CA HIS A 112 10.46 -13.26 -1.46
C HIS A 112 10.67 -14.77 -1.33
N GLY A 113 10.02 -15.59 -2.17
CA GLY A 113 10.14 -17.05 -2.12
C GLY A 113 9.62 -17.66 -0.81
N VAL A 114 8.64 -17.02 -0.17
CA VAL A 114 8.07 -17.45 1.11
C VAL A 114 6.58 -17.77 1.05
N GLY A 115 5.84 -17.31 0.04
CA GLY A 115 4.38 -17.33 0.01
C GLY A 115 3.76 -18.70 0.28
N VAL A 116 4.07 -19.71 -0.52
CA VAL A 116 3.49 -21.05 -0.38
C VAL A 116 3.99 -21.77 0.88
N SER A 117 5.22 -21.54 1.32
CA SER A 117 5.72 -22.08 2.58
C SER A 117 5.00 -21.45 3.78
N VAL A 118 4.60 -20.18 3.70
CA VAL A 118 3.72 -19.53 4.69
C VAL A 118 2.33 -20.17 4.69
N VAL A 119 1.74 -20.43 3.50
CA VAL A 119 0.47 -21.17 3.40
C VAL A 119 0.56 -22.52 4.10
N ASN A 120 1.64 -23.28 3.84
CA ASN A 120 1.86 -24.58 4.48
C ASN A 120 2.02 -24.46 6.00
N ALA A 121 2.80 -23.48 6.48
CA ALA A 121 3.03 -23.27 7.92
C ALA A 121 1.76 -22.93 8.70
N LEU A 122 0.82 -22.18 8.08
CA LEU A 122 -0.40 -21.66 8.71
C LEU A 122 -1.66 -22.48 8.36
N SER A 123 -1.48 -23.64 7.73
CA SER A 123 -2.54 -24.61 7.42
C SER A 123 -2.42 -25.85 8.27
N SER A 124 -3.56 -26.42 8.67
CA SER A 124 -3.60 -27.73 9.32
C SER A 124 -3.24 -28.85 8.36
N ARG A 125 -3.56 -28.68 7.09
CA ARG A 125 -3.25 -29.63 6.00
C ARG A 125 -3.08 -28.91 4.66
N VAL A 126 -2.14 -29.36 3.85
CA VAL A 126 -1.95 -28.95 2.45
C VAL A 126 -1.77 -30.19 1.59
N GLU A 127 -2.51 -30.25 0.49
CA GLU A 127 -2.38 -31.28 -0.54
C GLU A 127 -1.97 -30.61 -1.85
N VAL A 128 -0.90 -31.13 -2.45
CA VAL A 128 -0.41 -30.65 -3.75
C VAL A 128 -0.51 -31.78 -4.75
N THR A 129 -1.23 -31.55 -5.83
CA THR A 129 -1.33 -32.45 -6.98
C THR A 129 -0.65 -31.78 -8.17
N ILE A 130 0.30 -32.47 -8.79
CA ILE A 130 1.14 -31.94 -9.87
C ILE A 130 1.01 -32.83 -11.09
N ARG A 131 0.65 -32.24 -12.21
CA ARG A 131 0.64 -32.89 -13.52
C ARG A 131 1.83 -32.39 -14.32
N ARG A 132 2.80 -33.26 -14.52
CA ARG A 132 4.05 -32.92 -15.21
C ARG A 132 4.67 -34.15 -15.86
N ASP A 133 5.25 -34.00 -17.06
CA ASP A 133 5.97 -35.02 -17.79
C ASP A 133 5.20 -36.33 -18.04
N GLY A 134 3.87 -36.27 -18.06
CA GLY A 134 2.95 -37.39 -18.24
C GLY A 134 2.59 -38.13 -16.96
N GLY A 135 3.13 -37.73 -15.81
CA GLY A 135 2.76 -38.21 -14.48
C GLY A 135 1.82 -37.30 -13.75
N GLU A 136 0.97 -37.90 -12.92
CA GLU A 136 0.22 -37.18 -11.90
C GLU A 136 0.76 -37.54 -10.53
N HIS A 137 1.28 -36.54 -9.83
CA HIS A 137 2.00 -36.68 -8.56
C HIS A 137 1.19 -36.04 -7.44
N ARG A 138 1.30 -36.56 -6.21
CA ARG A 138 0.66 -36.02 -5.03
C ARG A 138 1.62 -36.01 -3.85
N MET A 139 1.55 -34.95 -3.07
CA MET A 139 2.26 -34.80 -1.80
C MET A 139 1.38 -34.13 -0.78
N VAL A 140 1.47 -34.56 0.47
CA VAL A 140 0.63 -34.06 1.58
C VAL A 140 1.53 -33.54 2.69
N PHE A 141 1.09 -32.40 3.27
CA PHE A 141 1.73 -31.77 4.42
C PHE A 141 0.70 -31.56 5.51
N GLU A 142 1.13 -31.66 6.76
CA GLU A 142 0.30 -31.39 7.93
C GLU A 142 1.06 -30.46 8.89
N HIS A 143 0.41 -29.35 9.27
CA HIS A 143 0.97 -28.32 10.15
C HIS A 143 2.38 -27.82 9.69
N GLY A 144 2.61 -27.77 8.39
CA GLY A 144 3.88 -27.32 7.81
C GLY A 144 4.90 -28.40 7.55
N ASP A 145 4.71 -29.62 8.08
CA ASP A 145 5.63 -30.73 7.94
C ASP A 145 5.16 -31.71 6.86
N ARG A 146 6.09 -32.40 6.23
CA ARG A 146 5.78 -33.44 5.27
C ARG A 146 5.05 -34.62 5.93
N ALA A 147 3.82 -34.89 5.48
CA ALA A 147 3.03 -36.03 5.95
C ALA A 147 3.14 -37.26 5.04
N SER A 148 3.36 -37.08 3.73
CA SER A 148 3.59 -38.16 2.79
C SER A 148 4.83 -37.91 1.90
N PRO A 149 5.46 -38.93 1.35
CA PRO A 149 6.41 -38.77 0.24
C PRO A 149 5.69 -38.25 -1.01
N LEU A 150 6.44 -37.77 -2.00
CA LEU A 150 5.90 -37.50 -3.32
C LEU A 150 5.57 -38.83 -4.03
N GLU A 151 4.30 -39.06 -4.31
CA GLU A 151 3.81 -40.31 -4.92
C GLU A 151 3.29 -40.04 -6.32
N VAL A 152 3.55 -40.99 -7.24
CA VAL A 152 2.88 -41.00 -8.55
C VAL A 152 1.54 -41.70 -8.38
N ILE A 153 0.46 -40.93 -8.51
CA ILE A 153 -0.93 -41.40 -8.30
C ILE A 153 -1.65 -41.75 -9.60
N GLY A 154 -1.07 -41.34 -10.74
CA GLY A 154 -1.68 -41.58 -12.03
C GLY A 154 -0.80 -41.20 -13.20
N SER A 155 -1.31 -41.41 -14.41
CA SER A 155 -0.71 -40.95 -15.66
C SER A 155 -1.67 -40.05 -16.42
N VAL A 156 -1.17 -38.98 -17.00
CA VAL A 156 -1.94 -38.02 -17.80
C VAL A 156 -1.28 -37.79 -19.16
N PRO A 157 -2.00 -37.31 -20.17
CA PRO A 157 -1.35 -36.94 -21.42
C PRO A 157 -0.24 -35.92 -21.16
N LYS A 158 0.92 -36.07 -21.81
CA LYS A 158 2.09 -35.18 -21.60
C LYS A 158 1.78 -33.66 -21.76
N LYS A 159 0.76 -33.33 -22.56
CA LYS A 159 0.32 -31.93 -22.74
C LYS A 159 -0.58 -31.42 -21.61
N ARG A 160 -1.10 -32.29 -20.75
CA ARG A 160 -1.93 -31.92 -19.61
C ARG A 160 -1.03 -31.71 -18.41
N THR A 161 -0.60 -30.49 -18.24
CA THR A 161 0.24 -30.06 -17.11
C THR A 161 -0.53 -29.19 -16.16
N GLY A 162 0.03 -28.84 -15.01
CA GLY A 162 -0.53 -27.90 -14.05
C GLY A 162 -0.29 -28.29 -12.60
N THR A 163 -0.60 -27.37 -11.71
CA THR A 163 -0.54 -27.57 -10.27
C THR A 163 -1.92 -27.34 -9.64
N THR A 164 -2.26 -28.18 -8.68
CA THR A 164 -3.43 -28.00 -7.81
C THR A 164 -2.95 -27.98 -6.37
N VAL A 165 -3.23 -26.90 -5.65
CA VAL A 165 -2.92 -26.75 -4.23
C VAL A 165 -4.24 -26.62 -3.47
N ARG A 166 -4.51 -27.58 -2.58
CA ARG A 166 -5.66 -27.53 -1.67
C ARG A 166 -5.17 -27.44 -0.24
N PHE A 167 -5.71 -26.50 0.53
CA PHE A 167 -5.27 -26.26 1.90
C PHE A 167 -6.43 -25.98 2.84
N TRP A 168 -6.26 -26.40 4.09
CA TRP A 168 -7.17 -26.19 5.22
C TRP A 168 -6.50 -25.21 6.17
N VAL A 169 -7.02 -24.02 6.28
CA VAL A 169 -6.51 -22.98 7.17
C VAL A 169 -6.54 -23.47 8.61
N ASP A 170 -5.46 -23.26 9.38
CA ASP A 170 -5.46 -23.53 10.82
C ASP A 170 -6.06 -22.31 11.56
N PRO A 171 -7.25 -22.46 12.19
CA PRO A 171 -7.98 -21.34 12.80
C PRO A 171 -7.21 -20.59 13.87
N LYS A 172 -6.25 -21.25 14.52
CA LYS A 172 -5.50 -20.66 15.64
C LYS A 172 -4.64 -19.45 15.26
N TYR A 173 -4.35 -19.26 13.96
CA TYR A 173 -3.50 -18.18 13.49
C TYR A 173 -4.28 -16.94 13.02
N PHE A 174 -5.61 -16.99 12.97
CA PHE A 174 -6.43 -15.95 12.38
C PHE A 174 -7.52 -15.48 13.34
N ASP A 175 -7.77 -14.17 13.39
CA ASP A 175 -8.89 -13.59 14.16
C ASP A 175 -10.23 -14.12 13.66
N SER A 176 -10.36 -14.32 12.34
CA SER A 176 -11.48 -15.02 11.69
C SER A 176 -10.95 -16.00 10.65
N PRO A 177 -11.23 -17.31 10.77
CA PRO A 177 -10.77 -18.30 9.80
C PRO A 177 -11.56 -18.29 8.47
N LYS A 178 -12.57 -17.43 8.36
CA LYS A 178 -13.43 -17.35 7.18
C LYS A 178 -12.81 -16.45 6.11
N ILE A 179 -12.79 -16.94 4.88
CA ILE A 179 -12.43 -16.14 3.70
C ILE A 179 -13.47 -15.03 3.49
N SER A 180 -12.99 -13.81 3.26
CA SER A 180 -13.84 -12.71 2.79
C SER A 180 -14.07 -12.87 1.28
N LEU A 181 -15.28 -13.29 0.91
CA LEU A 181 -15.66 -13.52 -0.47
C LEU A 181 -15.59 -12.26 -1.34
N PRO A 182 -16.01 -11.07 -0.87
CA PRO A 182 -15.85 -9.84 -1.65
C PRO A 182 -14.40 -9.51 -1.96
N LYS A 183 -13.50 -9.62 -0.97
CA LYS A 183 -12.06 -9.39 -1.16
C LYS A 183 -11.45 -10.42 -2.14
N LEU A 184 -11.89 -11.68 -2.05
CA LEU A 184 -11.42 -12.72 -2.96
C LEU A 184 -11.89 -12.48 -4.39
N LYS A 185 -13.18 -12.15 -4.59
CA LYS A 185 -13.73 -11.81 -5.92
C LYS A 185 -12.98 -10.63 -6.55
N HIS A 186 -12.74 -9.57 -5.78
CA HIS A 186 -11.96 -8.42 -6.25
C HIS A 186 -10.54 -8.81 -6.67
N LEU A 187 -9.84 -9.59 -5.84
CA LEU A 187 -8.49 -10.09 -6.15
C LEU A 187 -8.48 -10.89 -7.46
N LEU A 188 -9.36 -11.88 -7.60
CA LEU A 188 -9.39 -12.77 -8.76
C LEU A 188 -9.75 -12.02 -10.04
N ARG A 189 -10.70 -11.10 -9.95
CA ARG A 189 -11.05 -10.21 -11.05
C ARG A 189 -9.86 -9.36 -11.51
N ALA A 190 -9.14 -8.76 -10.56
CA ALA A 190 -7.92 -7.99 -10.86
C ALA A 190 -6.86 -8.84 -11.59
N LYS A 191 -6.67 -10.11 -11.19
CA LYS A 191 -5.72 -11.02 -11.87
C LYS A 191 -6.14 -11.29 -13.31
N ALA A 192 -7.43 -11.53 -13.57
CA ALA A 192 -7.94 -11.71 -14.93
C ALA A 192 -7.77 -10.47 -15.80
N VAL A 193 -8.00 -9.27 -15.23
CA VAL A 193 -7.82 -7.98 -15.92
C VAL A 193 -6.36 -7.74 -16.31
N LEU A 194 -5.45 -8.00 -15.38
CA LEU A 194 -4.02 -7.70 -15.53
C LEU A 194 -3.28 -8.72 -16.41
N CYS A 195 -3.87 -9.88 -16.62
CA CYS A 195 -3.36 -10.92 -17.51
C CYS A 195 -4.35 -11.12 -18.65
N ALA A 196 -4.27 -10.30 -19.70
CA ALA A 196 -5.14 -10.41 -20.87
C ALA A 196 -5.13 -11.84 -21.42
N GLY A 197 -6.33 -12.39 -21.68
CA GLY A 197 -6.49 -13.77 -22.14
C GLY A 197 -6.44 -14.85 -21.06
N LEU A 198 -6.20 -14.50 -19.79
CA LEU A 198 -6.29 -15.43 -18.65
C LEU A 198 -7.75 -15.59 -18.21
N ARG A 199 -8.20 -16.85 -18.14
CA ARG A 199 -9.50 -17.22 -17.58
C ARG A 199 -9.35 -17.52 -16.10
N VAL A 200 -10.11 -16.81 -15.26
CA VAL A 200 -10.13 -17.02 -13.81
C VAL A 200 -11.55 -17.40 -13.39
N ARG A 201 -11.70 -18.55 -12.72
CA ARG A 201 -12.98 -19.06 -12.25
C ARG A 201 -12.96 -19.22 -10.74
N LEU A 202 -14.02 -18.76 -10.08
CA LEU A 202 -14.29 -18.99 -8.67
C LEU A 202 -15.54 -19.84 -8.51
N THR A 203 -15.43 -20.93 -7.77
CA THR A 203 -16.54 -21.78 -7.38
C THR A 203 -16.70 -21.77 -5.86
N ASP A 204 -17.85 -21.37 -5.37
CA ASP A 204 -18.23 -21.56 -3.96
C ASP A 204 -19.13 -22.81 -3.85
N ALA A 205 -18.55 -23.91 -3.36
CA ALA A 205 -19.26 -25.18 -3.25
C ALA A 205 -20.39 -25.14 -2.21
N ALA A 206 -20.36 -24.20 -1.25
CA ALA A 206 -21.41 -24.10 -0.23
C ALA A 206 -22.68 -23.43 -0.78
N SER A 207 -22.54 -22.39 -1.59
CA SER A 207 -23.66 -21.68 -2.24
C SER A 207 -24.00 -22.23 -3.63
N GLY A 208 -23.08 -22.95 -4.27
CA GLY A 208 -23.17 -23.37 -5.67
C GLY A 208 -22.90 -22.22 -6.66
N GLU A 209 -22.47 -21.06 -6.18
CA GLU A 209 -22.16 -19.91 -7.03
C GLU A 209 -20.88 -20.17 -7.83
N VAL A 210 -20.93 -19.87 -9.13
CA VAL A 210 -19.76 -19.88 -10.02
C VAL A 210 -19.65 -18.52 -10.67
N VAL A 211 -18.47 -17.91 -10.54
CA VAL A 211 -18.14 -16.63 -11.20
C VAL A 211 -16.92 -16.85 -12.07
N GLU A 212 -16.95 -16.32 -13.28
CA GLU A 212 -15.84 -16.41 -14.22
C GLU A 212 -15.51 -15.01 -14.75
N TRP A 213 -14.22 -14.71 -14.83
CA TRP A 213 -13.67 -13.49 -15.42
C TRP A 213 -12.72 -13.84 -16.56
N PHE A 214 -12.91 -13.17 -17.66
CA PHE A 214 -12.07 -13.27 -18.84
C PHE A 214 -12.10 -11.92 -19.58
N TYR A 215 -10.94 -11.34 -19.80
CA TYR A 215 -10.79 -10.07 -20.50
C TYR A 215 -9.79 -10.27 -21.65
N GLU A 216 -10.28 -10.16 -22.87
CA GLU A 216 -9.45 -10.35 -24.06
C GLU A 216 -8.48 -9.18 -24.24
N ASP A 217 -8.96 -7.94 -24.12
CA ASP A 217 -8.21 -6.70 -24.19
C ASP A 217 -7.84 -6.15 -22.79
N GLY A 218 -7.86 -6.99 -21.77
CA GLY A 218 -7.33 -6.68 -20.42
C GLY A 218 -7.90 -5.41 -19.81
N LEU A 219 -7.03 -4.40 -19.61
CA LEU A 219 -7.37 -3.15 -18.91
C LEU A 219 -8.46 -2.34 -19.63
N ARG A 220 -8.50 -2.38 -20.97
CA ARG A 220 -9.49 -1.66 -21.76
C ARG A 220 -10.90 -2.16 -21.47
N ASP A 221 -11.10 -3.47 -21.60
CA ASP A 221 -12.41 -4.10 -21.40
C ASP A 221 -12.89 -3.94 -19.97
N TYR A 222 -11.95 -4.04 -19.03
CA TYR A 222 -12.23 -3.82 -17.63
C TYR A 222 -12.72 -2.39 -17.36
N LEU A 223 -11.93 -1.38 -17.79
CA LEU A 223 -12.27 0.02 -17.53
C LEU A 223 -13.59 0.39 -18.21
N LEU A 224 -13.83 -0.06 -19.44
CA LEU A 224 -15.12 0.14 -20.13
C LEU A 224 -16.30 -0.46 -19.35
N GLY A 225 -16.11 -1.66 -18.80
CA GLY A 225 -17.14 -2.33 -18.00
C GLY A 225 -17.44 -1.62 -16.69
N GLU A 226 -16.43 -1.05 -16.03
CA GLU A 226 -16.60 -0.30 -14.77
C GLU A 226 -17.24 1.08 -14.99
N LEU A 227 -17.05 1.66 -16.17
CA LEU A 227 -17.64 2.96 -16.49
C LEU A 227 -19.16 2.89 -16.77
N ASP A 228 -19.72 1.69 -16.97
CA ASP A 228 -21.16 1.40 -17.12
C ASP A 228 -21.94 2.41 -18.00
N GLY A 229 -21.34 2.77 -19.14
CA GLY A 229 -21.94 3.69 -20.09
C GLY A 229 -21.84 5.17 -19.73
N ALA A 230 -21.03 5.55 -18.74
CA ALA A 230 -20.73 6.95 -18.42
C ALA A 230 -20.16 7.69 -19.63
N GLU A 231 -20.48 8.98 -19.76
CA GLU A 231 -19.93 9.82 -20.83
C GLU A 231 -18.43 10.04 -20.59
N ALA A 232 -17.60 9.40 -21.40
CA ALA A 232 -16.14 9.42 -21.29
C ALA A 232 -15.50 10.35 -22.32
N LEU A 233 -14.39 10.99 -21.96
CA LEU A 233 -13.59 11.83 -22.82
C LEU A 233 -12.10 11.42 -22.74
N PRO A 234 -11.54 10.77 -23.76
CA PRO A 234 -12.17 10.34 -25.01
C PRO A 234 -13.19 9.22 -24.79
N ALA A 235 -14.19 9.12 -25.68
CA ALA A 235 -15.16 8.02 -25.70
C ALA A 235 -14.47 6.68 -26.02
N GLU A 236 -13.48 6.70 -26.91
CA GLU A 236 -12.54 5.61 -27.09
C GLU A 236 -11.34 5.82 -26.14
N LEU A 237 -11.18 4.93 -25.17
CA LEU A 237 -10.15 5.06 -24.13
C LEU A 237 -8.76 5.22 -24.73
N PHE A 238 -7.93 6.07 -24.14
CA PHE A 238 -6.50 5.99 -24.40
C PHE A 238 -5.95 4.71 -23.77
N VAL A 239 -5.41 3.83 -24.60
CA VAL A 239 -4.76 2.58 -24.20
C VAL A 239 -3.35 2.56 -24.73
N HIS A 240 -2.40 2.21 -23.88
CA HIS A 240 -1.02 2.05 -24.29
C HIS A 240 -0.37 0.87 -23.60
N HIS A 241 0.43 0.12 -24.38
CA HIS A 241 1.13 -1.07 -23.91
C HIS A 241 2.61 -0.97 -24.32
N VAL A 242 3.49 -1.19 -23.36
CA VAL A 242 4.94 -1.34 -23.60
C VAL A 242 5.42 -2.57 -22.85
N ALA A 243 6.12 -3.45 -23.58
CA ALA A 243 6.80 -4.60 -23.00
C ALA A 243 8.28 -4.56 -23.41
N ARG A 244 9.18 -4.59 -22.43
CA ARG A 244 10.63 -4.72 -22.59
C ARG A 244 11.10 -5.87 -21.70
N ASP A 245 12.31 -6.32 -21.85
CA ASP A 245 12.85 -7.48 -21.12
C ASP A 245 12.84 -7.29 -19.58
N THR A 246 13.06 -6.07 -19.12
CA THR A 246 13.21 -5.74 -17.69
C THR A 246 12.10 -4.84 -17.13
N GLU A 247 11.24 -4.31 -17.98
CA GLU A 247 10.19 -3.37 -17.57
C GLU A 247 9.02 -3.39 -18.55
N GLY A 248 7.82 -3.14 -18.06
CA GLY A 248 6.63 -3.03 -18.90
C GLY A 248 5.60 -2.09 -18.29
N LEU A 249 4.71 -1.59 -19.12
CA LEU A 249 3.64 -0.69 -18.72
C LEU A 249 2.40 -0.96 -19.56
N ASP A 250 1.28 -1.16 -18.88
CA ASP A 250 -0.05 -1.18 -19.47
C ASP A 250 -0.88 -0.08 -18.82
N VAL A 251 -1.58 0.70 -19.62
CA VAL A 251 -2.46 1.74 -19.13
C VAL A 251 -3.70 1.85 -20.00
N ALA A 252 -4.85 2.03 -19.34
CA ALA A 252 -6.09 2.47 -19.96
C ALA A 252 -6.60 3.67 -19.15
N LEU A 253 -6.98 4.75 -19.82
CA LEU A 253 -7.47 5.95 -19.14
C LEU A 253 -8.45 6.77 -19.98
N THR A 254 -9.25 7.56 -19.25
CA THR A 254 -10.19 8.55 -19.79
C THR A 254 -10.56 9.56 -18.71
N TRP A 255 -11.17 10.66 -19.08
CA TRP A 255 -11.77 11.63 -18.15
C TRP A 255 -13.30 11.47 -18.13
N LEU A 256 -13.88 11.53 -16.93
CA LEU A 256 -15.32 11.51 -16.73
C LEU A 256 -15.77 12.89 -16.25
N PRO A 257 -16.55 13.65 -17.05
CA PRO A 257 -17.12 14.91 -16.57
C PRO A 257 -17.96 14.72 -15.32
N GLU A 258 -18.73 13.63 -15.24
CA GLU A 258 -19.59 13.24 -14.12
C GLU A 258 -19.45 11.73 -13.82
N GLY A 259 -19.95 11.27 -12.66
CA GLY A 259 -19.96 9.86 -12.27
C GLY A 259 -18.83 9.46 -11.33
N GLU A 260 -18.78 8.18 -10.96
CA GLU A 260 -17.75 7.59 -10.12
C GLU A 260 -16.44 7.39 -10.88
N LEU A 261 -15.32 7.59 -10.21
CA LEU A 261 -14.00 7.43 -10.81
C LEU A 261 -13.43 6.05 -10.51
N VAL A 262 -12.85 5.45 -11.53
CA VAL A 262 -12.04 4.25 -11.39
C VAL A 262 -10.57 4.66 -11.38
N GLN A 263 -9.88 4.46 -10.26
CA GLN A 263 -8.46 4.82 -10.11
C GLN A 263 -7.71 3.65 -9.48
N GLU A 264 -7.23 2.75 -10.32
CA GLU A 264 -6.55 1.54 -9.89
C GLU A 264 -5.12 1.50 -10.41
N SER A 265 -4.21 1.03 -9.57
CA SER A 265 -2.81 0.84 -9.96
C SER A 265 -2.24 -0.45 -9.42
N TYR A 266 -1.35 -1.05 -10.20
CA TYR A 266 -0.77 -2.35 -9.94
C TYR A 266 0.72 -2.35 -10.28
N VAL A 267 1.50 -3.15 -9.54
CA VAL A 267 2.91 -3.41 -9.83
C VAL A 267 3.16 -4.90 -9.72
N ASN A 268 3.63 -5.52 -10.81
CA ASN A 268 3.77 -6.98 -10.91
C ASN A 268 2.51 -7.71 -10.44
N LEU A 269 1.35 -7.21 -10.88
CA LEU A 269 0.00 -7.71 -10.54
C LEU A 269 -0.41 -7.59 -9.07
N ILE A 270 0.37 -6.87 -8.26
CA ILE A 270 0.06 -6.56 -6.87
C ILE A 270 -0.72 -5.23 -6.86
N PRO A 271 -1.91 -5.17 -6.27
CA PRO A 271 -2.64 -3.92 -6.16
C PRO A 271 -1.90 -2.93 -5.25
N THR A 272 -1.74 -1.71 -5.74
CA THR A 272 -1.10 -0.62 -4.99
C THR A 272 -2.17 0.40 -4.61
N ALA A 273 -3.00 0.05 -3.62
CA ALA A 273 -4.14 0.86 -3.20
C ALA A 273 -3.76 2.29 -2.76
N GLN A 274 -2.53 2.49 -2.29
CA GLN A 274 -1.99 3.80 -1.93
C GLN A 274 -1.13 4.42 -3.06
N GLY A 275 -1.20 3.85 -4.28
CA GLY A 275 -0.45 4.33 -5.44
C GLY A 275 1.07 4.18 -5.27
N GLY A 276 1.79 5.25 -5.55
CA GLY A 276 3.25 5.29 -5.42
C GLY A 276 3.92 6.02 -6.59
N THR A 277 5.20 5.74 -6.78
CA THR A 277 6.04 6.44 -7.77
C THR A 277 5.57 6.26 -9.21
N HIS A 278 5.01 5.10 -9.58
CA HIS A 278 4.44 4.85 -10.92
C HIS A 278 3.19 5.72 -11.18
N VAL A 279 2.31 5.90 -10.19
CA VAL A 279 1.13 6.79 -10.30
C VAL A 279 1.57 8.25 -10.40
N ASN A 280 2.62 8.64 -9.67
CA ASN A 280 3.20 9.98 -9.78
C ASN A 280 3.78 10.20 -11.19
N GLY A 281 4.42 9.18 -11.77
CA GLY A 281 4.89 9.21 -13.16
C GLY A 281 3.76 9.39 -14.18
N LEU A 282 2.64 8.67 -14.02
CA LEU A 282 1.44 8.85 -14.84
C LEU A 282 0.94 10.30 -14.77
N ARG A 283 0.81 10.82 -13.54
CA ARG A 283 0.35 12.20 -13.31
C ARG A 283 1.27 13.23 -13.93
N SER A 284 2.59 13.06 -13.79
CA SER A 284 3.59 13.95 -14.38
C SER A 284 3.55 13.88 -15.91
N GLY A 285 3.63 12.69 -16.50
CA GLY A 285 3.64 12.48 -17.95
C GLY A 285 2.41 13.07 -18.65
N LEU A 286 1.21 12.81 -18.12
CA LEU A 286 -0.03 13.41 -18.64
C LEU A 286 -0.02 14.93 -18.53
N THR A 287 0.47 15.48 -17.42
CA THR A 287 0.52 16.93 -17.20
C THR A 287 1.46 17.60 -18.17
N VAL A 288 2.64 17.03 -18.41
CA VAL A 288 3.62 17.58 -19.36
C VAL A 288 3.06 17.51 -20.77
N ALA A 289 2.52 16.37 -21.20
CA ALA A 289 1.96 16.20 -22.55
C ALA A 289 0.83 17.19 -22.85
N ILE A 290 -0.12 17.38 -21.92
CA ILE A 290 -1.23 18.33 -22.12
C ILE A 290 -0.72 19.77 -22.11
N ARG A 291 0.24 20.13 -21.27
CA ARG A 291 0.84 21.47 -21.27
C ARG A 291 1.50 21.78 -22.62
N GLU A 292 2.34 20.88 -23.11
CA GLU A 292 3.00 21.03 -24.40
C GLU A 292 1.99 21.14 -25.55
N PHE A 293 0.95 20.31 -25.53
CA PHE A 293 -0.12 20.39 -26.54
C PHE A 293 -0.85 21.74 -26.47
N CYS A 294 -1.15 22.27 -25.29
CA CYS A 294 -1.74 23.60 -25.11
C CYS A 294 -0.82 24.72 -25.58
N ASP A 295 0.47 24.65 -25.27
CA ASP A 295 1.46 25.68 -25.64
C ASP A 295 1.65 25.74 -27.17
N ILE A 296 1.82 24.59 -27.82
CA ILE A 296 1.98 24.50 -29.28
C ILE A 296 0.77 25.10 -30.03
N ARG A 297 -0.44 24.93 -29.49
CA ARG A 297 -1.69 25.37 -30.11
C ARG A 297 -2.24 26.69 -29.55
N ASN A 298 -1.51 27.32 -28.61
CA ASN A 298 -1.91 28.58 -27.98
C ASN A 298 -3.31 28.52 -27.35
N LEU A 299 -3.65 27.39 -26.66
CA LEU A 299 -4.97 27.18 -26.06
C LEU A 299 -5.10 27.85 -24.70
N LEU A 300 -4.00 28.16 -23.99
CA LEU A 300 -4.02 28.69 -22.64
C LEU A 300 -4.45 30.16 -22.62
N PRO A 301 -5.51 30.51 -21.86
CA PRO A 301 -5.88 31.89 -21.59
C PRO A 301 -4.75 32.63 -20.85
N ARG A 302 -4.67 33.96 -21.01
CA ARG A 302 -3.66 34.78 -20.33
C ARG A 302 -3.74 34.61 -18.80
N GLY A 303 -2.61 34.24 -18.20
CA GLY A 303 -2.47 34.08 -16.75
C GLY A 303 -2.96 32.73 -16.21
N VAL A 304 -3.45 31.84 -17.05
CA VAL A 304 -3.79 30.46 -16.66
C VAL A 304 -2.58 29.58 -16.86
N LYS A 305 -2.22 28.82 -15.82
CA LYS A 305 -1.21 27.75 -15.85
C LYS A 305 -1.85 26.48 -15.37
N LEU A 306 -1.72 25.40 -16.14
CA LEU A 306 -2.20 24.08 -15.73
C LEU A 306 -1.33 23.55 -14.59
N ALA A 307 -1.95 23.10 -13.54
CA ALA A 307 -1.32 22.34 -12.46
C ALA A 307 -1.61 20.84 -12.65
N PRO A 308 -0.82 19.93 -12.07
CA PRO A 308 -1.10 18.49 -12.17
C PRO A 308 -2.50 18.11 -11.68
N GLU A 309 -3.04 18.84 -10.73
CA GLU A 309 -4.41 18.65 -10.18
C GLU A 309 -5.48 18.87 -11.25
N ASP A 310 -5.31 19.88 -12.11
CA ASP A 310 -6.29 20.25 -13.14
C ASP A 310 -6.44 19.14 -14.19
N VAL A 311 -5.36 18.41 -14.44
CA VAL A 311 -5.32 17.25 -15.35
C VAL A 311 -5.82 15.99 -14.65
N TRP A 312 -5.50 15.83 -13.37
CA TRP A 312 -5.80 14.64 -12.58
C TRP A 312 -7.26 14.57 -12.15
N GLU A 313 -7.88 15.71 -11.93
CA GLU A 313 -9.29 15.78 -11.55
C GLU A 313 -10.17 15.13 -12.61
N ARG A 314 -11.04 14.25 -12.20
CA ARG A 314 -11.96 13.49 -13.06
C ARG A 314 -11.27 12.47 -13.99
N LEU A 315 -10.01 12.14 -13.79
CA LEU A 315 -9.30 11.07 -14.51
C LEU A 315 -9.71 9.70 -13.94
N SER A 316 -10.22 8.83 -14.77
CA SER A 316 -10.35 7.40 -14.52
C SER A 316 -9.23 6.65 -15.23
N PHE A 317 -8.57 5.74 -14.54
CA PHE A 317 -7.46 4.98 -15.11
C PHE A 317 -7.28 3.62 -14.43
N VAL A 318 -6.72 2.68 -15.18
CA VAL A 318 -6.11 1.46 -14.67
C VAL A 318 -4.67 1.43 -15.18
N LEU A 319 -3.71 1.34 -14.26
CA LEU A 319 -2.28 1.38 -14.52
C LEU A 319 -1.62 0.11 -13.99
N SER A 320 -0.93 -0.64 -14.84
CA SER A 320 -0.16 -1.83 -14.46
C SER A 320 1.30 -1.67 -14.89
N ALA A 321 2.20 -1.59 -13.91
CA ALA A 321 3.64 -1.54 -14.16
C ALA A 321 4.27 -2.90 -13.89
N ARG A 322 5.18 -3.34 -14.75
CA ARG A 322 6.01 -4.53 -14.57
C ARG A 322 7.45 -4.09 -14.39
N LEU A 323 8.05 -4.47 -13.27
CA LEU A 323 9.40 -4.07 -12.86
C LEU A 323 10.16 -5.29 -12.39
N GLN A 324 11.45 -5.38 -12.72
CA GLN A 324 12.26 -6.53 -12.34
C GLN A 324 12.49 -6.63 -10.82
N ASP A 325 12.68 -5.50 -10.14
CA ASP A 325 12.95 -5.45 -8.70
C ASP A 325 12.20 -4.28 -8.05
N PRO A 326 10.86 -4.35 -7.93
CA PRO A 326 10.08 -3.28 -7.34
C PRO A 326 10.30 -3.21 -5.83
N GLN A 327 10.46 -1.98 -5.32
CA GLN A 327 10.55 -1.69 -3.89
C GLN A 327 9.23 -1.10 -3.42
N PHE A 328 8.68 -1.64 -2.34
CA PHE A 328 7.43 -1.18 -1.76
C PHE A 328 7.65 -0.54 -0.39
N ALA A 329 6.74 0.33 0.00
CA ALA A 329 6.68 0.85 1.34
C ALA A 329 5.85 -0.11 2.21
N GLY A 330 6.53 -0.96 2.99
CA GLY A 330 5.90 -1.92 3.89
C GLY A 330 5.60 -3.30 3.27
N GLN A 331 5.31 -4.28 4.13
CA GLN A 331 5.09 -5.68 3.77
C GLN A 331 3.79 -5.90 2.99
N THR A 332 2.78 -5.08 3.19
CA THR A 332 1.49 -5.17 2.47
C THR A 332 1.58 -4.76 1.01
N LYS A 333 2.72 -4.17 0.59
CA LYS A 333 3.02 -3.77 -0.79
C LYS A 333 2.01 -2.78 -1.41
N GLU A 334 1.26 -2.06 -0.59
CA GLU A 334 0.19 -1.16 -1.05
C GLU A 334 0.71 0.10 -1.76
N ARG A 335 2.00 0.42 -1.62
CA ARG A 335 2.60 1.61 -2.23
C ARG A 335 3.97 1.32 -2.80
N LEU A 336 4.17 1.65 -4.09
CA LEU A 336 5.47 1.56 -4.73
C LEU A 336 6.38 2.72 -4.32
N SER A 337 7.64 2.41 -3.99
CA SER A 337 8.66 3.40 -3.61
C SER A 337 9.86 3.48 -4.57
N SER A 338 9.95 2.62 -5.57
CA SER A 338 11.02 2.62 -6.59
C SER A 338 11.06 3.93 -7.36
N ARG A 339 12.10 4.74 -7.21
CA ARG A 339 12.22 6.06 -7.88
C ARG A 339 12.27 5.94 -9.39
N GLN A 340 12.94 4.93 -9.92
CA GLN A 340 13.05 4.69 -11.35
C GLN A 340 11.70 4.46 -12.04
N ALA A 341 10.72 3.92 -11.32
CA ALA A 341 9.38 3.70 -11.85
C ALA A 341 8.67 5.02 -12.20
N ALA A 342 8.92 6.10 -11.46
CA ALA A 342 8.33 7.40 -11.78
C ALA A 342 8.82 7.90 -13.13
N ALA A 343 10.14 7.90 -13.35
CA ALA A 343 10.73 8.35 -14.61
C ALA A 343 10.35 7.46 -15.80
N LEU A 344 10.31 6.13 -15.59
CA LEU A 344 9.85 5.19 -16.60
C LEU A 344 8.44 5.51 -17.07
N VAL A 345 7.49 5.58 -16.12
CA VAL A 345 6.09 5.84 -16.44
C VAL A 345 5.90 7.23 -17.01
N GLU A 346 6.56 8.25 -16.44
CA GLU A 346 6.50 9.63 -16.96
C GLU A 346 6.92 9.69 -18.43
N ASN A 347 8.08 9.13 -18.78
CA ASN A 347 8.59 9.17 -20.15
C ASN A 347 7.68 8.40 -21.12
N VAL A 348 7.28 7.18 -20.77
CA VAL A 348 6.41 6.36 -21.64
C VAL A 348 5.07 7.05 -21.87
N ILE A 349 4.45 7.58 -20.81
CA ILE A 349 3.15 8.24 -20.91
C ILE A 349 3.27 9.58 -21.65
N HIS A 350 4.30 10.37 -21.36
CA HIS A 350 4.54 11.62 -22.06
C HIS A 350 4.65 11.39 -23.57
N ASP A 351 5.51 10.48 -24.01
CA ASP A 351 5.76 10.23 -25.42
C ASP A 351 4.52 9.68 -26.13
N ALA A 352 3.89 8.65 -25.54
CA ALA A 352 2.73 7.99 -26.14
C ALA A 352 1.51 8.92 -26.18
N PHE A 353 1.24 9.63 -25.08
CA PHE A 353 0.08 10.49 -25.00
C PHE A 353 0.25 11.78 -25.82
N SER A 354 1.46 12.36 -25.90
CA SER A 354 1.75 13.49 -26.78
C SER A 354 1.54 13.11 -28.24
N LEU A 355 1.97 11.93 -28.66
CA LEU A 355 1.72 11.43 -30.00
C LEU A 355 0.22 11.26 -30.27
N TRP A 356 -0.49 10.63 -29.31
CA TRP A 356 -1.92 10.40 -29.42
C TRP A 356 -2.73 11.71 -29.50
N LEU A 357 -2.39 12.72 -28.68
CA LEU A 357 -3.03 14.04 -28.72
C LEU A 357 -2.88 14.71 -30.10
N ASN A 358 -1.71 14.57 -30.71
CA ASN A 358 -1.45 15.15 -32.04
C ASN A 358 -2.12 14.36 -33.19
N GLN A 359 -2.43 13.07 -32.98
CA GLN A 359 -3.22 12.26 -33.91
C GLN A 359 -4.73 12.50 -33.77
N ASN A 360 -5.19 12.84 -32.54
CA ASN A 360 -6.60 13.03 -32.18
C ASN A 360 -6.87 14.47 -31.75
N VAL A 361 -6.57 15.43 -32.63
CA VAL A 361 -6.52 16.86 -32.32
C VAL A 361 -7.81 17.37 -31.66
N GLU A 362 -8.97 17.07 -32.24
CA GLU A 362 -10.26 17.53 -31.75
C GLU A 362 -10.53 17.02 -30.31
N THR A 363 -10.25 15.75 -30.07
CA THR A 363 -10.37 15.15 -28.74
C THR A 363 -9.34 15.73 -27.77
N GLY A 364 -8.11 15.95 -28.23
CA GLY A 364 -7.05 16.59 -27.47
C GLY A 364 -7.42 18.00 -27.03
N GLU A 365 -8.03 18.79 -27.92
CA GLU A 365 -8.52 20.13 -27.59
C GLU A 365 -9.65 20.10 -26.54
N ARG A 366 -10.56 19.12 -26.60
CA ARG A 366 -11.60 18.93 -25.59
C ARG A 366 -11.00 18.56 -24.22
N ILE A 367 -10.01 17.67 -24.18
CA ILE A 367 -9.28 17.32 -22.94
C ILE A 367 -8.55 18.55 -22.39
N ALA A 368 -7.85 19.29 -23.25
CA ALA A 368 -7.18 20.54 -22.88
C ALA A 368 -8.17 21.56 -22.31
N GLN A 369 -9.33 21.73 -22.95
CA GLN A 369 -10.39 22.62 -22.50
C GLN A 369 -10.90 22.22 -21.11
N LEU A 370 -11.13 20.92 -20.86
CA LEU A 370 -11.52 20.43 -19.54
C LEU A 370 -10.48 20.81 -18.46
N ALA A 371 -9.19 20.61 -18.74
CA ALA A 371 -8.11 20.98 -17.83
C ALA A 371 -8.02 22.50 -17.61
N ILE A 372 -8.22 23.30 -18.66
CA ILE A 372 -8.24 24.78 -18.60
C ILE A 372 -9.42 25.29 -17.77
N GLU A 373 -10.59 24.68 -17.89
CA GLU A 373 -11.75 25.02 -17.09
C GLU A 373 -11.51 24.75 -15.61
N ARG A 374 -10.89 23.62 -15.27
CA ARG A 374 -10.47 23.26 -13.90
C ARG A 374 -9.44 24.25 -13.35
N ALA A 375 -8.40 24.56 -14.13
CA ALA A 375 -7.40 25.57 -13.77
C ALA A 375 -8.05 26.93 -13.52
N SER A 376 -9.00 27.33 -14.38
CA SER A 376 -9.71 28.58 -14.26
C SER A 376 -10.62 28.61 -13.03
N ALA A 377 -11.32 27.50 -12.73
CA ALA A 377 -12.13 27.33 -11.53
C ALA A 377 -11.26 27.39 -10.27
N ARG A 378 -10.14 26.68 -10.23
CA ARG A 378 -9.14 26.70 -9.15
C ARG A 378 -8.61 28.11 -8.91
N LEU A 379 -8.23 28.83 -9.99
CA LEU A 379 -7.75 30.21 -9.89
C LEU A 379 -8.84 31.20 -9.44
N LYS A 380 -10.10 30.98 -9.83
CA LYS A 380 -11.25 31.78 -9.33
C LYS A 380 -11.51 31.47 -7.86
N ALA A 381 -11.51 30.19 -7.46
CA ALA A 381 -11.65 29.77 -6.08
C ALA A 381 -10.53 30.34 -5.20
N SER A 382 -9.27 30.29 -5.67
CA SER A 382 -8.13 30.87 -4.95
C SER A 382 -8.21 32.40 -4.81
N LYS A 383 -8.85 33.09 -5.77
CA LYS A 383 -9.14 34.53 -5.65
C LYS A 383 -10.31 34.82 -4.68
N GLN A 384 -11.26 33.90 -4.51
CA GLN A 384 -12.36 34.02 -3.56
C GLN A 384 -11.98 33.56 -2.15
N VAL A 385 -11.06 32.62 -2.02
CA VAL A 385 -10.41 32.25 -0.75
C VAL A 385 -9.24 33.21 -0.50
N VAL A 386 -9.48 34.50 -0.57
CA VAL A 386 -8.71 35.41 0.27
C VAL A 386 -9.02 34.94 1.70
N ARG A 387 -7.97 34.40 2.39
CA ARG A 387 -8.04 34.25 3.85
C ARG A 387 -8.76 35.47 4.35
N LYS A 388 -10.00 35.30 4.83
CA LYS A 388 -10.68 36.40 5.54
C LYS A 388 -9.64 36.83 6.55
N LYS A 389 -9.03 38.02 6.38
CA LYS A 389 -8.23 38.62 7.44
C LYS A 389 -9.15 38.55 8.64
N ILE A 390 -8.75 37.78 9.65
CA ILE A 390 -9.46 37.60 10.88
C ILE A 390 -9.45 38.98 11.54
N ALA A 391 -10.39 39.83 11.12
CA ALA A 391 -10.54 41.16 11.72
C ALA A 391 -11.23 41.06 13.09
N GLN A 392 -11.77 39.89 13.48
CA GLN A 392 -12.49 39.69 14.76
C GLN A 392 -12.59 38.18 15.15
N GLY A 393 -11.54 37.37 14.97
CA GLY A 393 -11.47 35.98 15.48
C GLY A 393 -10.45 35.85 16.61
N PRO A 394 -10.42 34.72 17.36
CA PRO A 394 -9.39 34.48 18.36
C PRO A 394 -8.00 34.55 17.71
N ALA A 395 -7.03 35.18 18.42
CA ALA A 395 -5.67 35.30 17.95
C ALA A 395 -5.08 33.88 17.70
N LEU A 396 -4.38 33.70 16.57
CA LEU A 396 -3.70 32.44 16.29
C LEU A 396 -2.73 32.06 17.41
N PRO A 397 -2.59 30.77 17.73
CA PRO A 397 -1.68 30.33 18.77
C PRO A 397 -0.26 30.88 18.54
N GLY A 398 0.35 31.51 19.55
CA GLY A 398 1.66 32.15 19.43
C GLY A 398 2.80 31.18 19.05
N LYS A 399 2.59 29.88 19.25
CA LYS A 399 3.54 28.83 18.86
C LYS A 399 3.41 28.37 17.41
N LEU A 400 2.32 28.71 16.73
CA LEU A 400 2.09 28.32 15.34
C LEU A 400 3.07 29.03 14.42
N ALA A 401 3.90 28.28 13.72
CA ALA A 401 4.66 28.78 12.60
C ALA A 401 3.87 28.56 11.31
N ASP A 402 3.08 29.57 10.93
CA ASP A 402 2.16 29.48 9.78
C ASP A 402 2.90 29.47 8.43
N CYS A 403 2.23 29.02 7.37
CA CYS A 403 2.71 29.06 5.99
C CYS A 403 2.15 30.29 5.26
N THR A 404 2.77 30.65 4.13
CA THR A 404 2.39 31.83 3.35
C THR A 404 1.34 31.52 2.26
N ALA A 405 1.25 30.26 1.80
CA ALA A 405 0.25 29.85 0.82
C ALA A 405 -1.17 29.95 1.42
N THR A 406 -2.12 30.26 0.56
CA THR A 406 -3.54 30.38 0.89
C THR A 406 -4.39 29.30 0.22
N ASP A 407 -3.79 28.51 -0.66
CA ASP A 407 -4.43 27.42 -1.38
C ASP A 407 -4.56 26.21 -0.46
N LEU A 408 -5.80 25.88 -0.07
CA LEU A 408 -6.10 24.78 0.83
C LEU A 408 -5.58 23.43 0.31
N SER A 409 -5.60 23.22 -0.98
CA SER A 409 -5.14 21.96 -1.59
C SER A 409 -3.64 21.71 -1.40
N ARG A 410 -2.86 22.77 -1.17
CA ARG A 410 -1.40 22.71 -1.00
C ARG A 410 -0.96 22.82 0.46
N THR A 411 -1.78 23.47 1.32
CA THR A 411 -1.37 23.80 2.68
C THR A 411 -1.40 22.59 3.61
N GLU A 412 -0.40 22.48 4.46
CA GLU A 412 -0.21 21.38 5.38
C GLU A 412 0.12 21.91 6.77
N LEU A 413 -0.53 21.34 7.80
CA LEU A 413 -0.23 21.61 9.20
C LEU A 413 0.37 20.38 9.84
N PHE A 414 1.61 20.47 10.32
CA PHE A 414 2.23 19.44 11.13
C PHE A 414 2.00 19.73 12.62
N LEU A 415 1.38 18.79 13.30
CA LEU A 415 1.25 18.74 14.75
C LEU A 415 2.45 17.97 15.29
N VAL A 416 3.39 18.68 15.92
CA VAL A 416 4.70 18.11 16.26
C VAL A 416 4.84 17.96 17.77
N GLU A 417 5.28 16.80 18.22
CA GLU A 417 5.55 16.53 19.63
C GLU A 417 6.69 17.38 20.18
N GLY A 418 6.39 18.20 21.19
CA GLY A 418 7.38 18.95 21.93
C GLY A 418 8.01 20.16 21.21
N ASP A 419 8.60 21.05 22.00
CA ASP A 419 9.21 22.29 21.49
C ASP A 419 10.57 22.01 20.79
N SER A 420 11.29 20.94 21.16
CA SER A 420 12.60 20.58 20.56
C SER A 420 12.41 20.10 19.12
N ALA A 421 11.59 19.07 18.91
CA ALA A 421 11.29 18.57 17.57
C ALA A 421 10.53 19.63 16.74
N GLY A 422 9.66 20.42 17.38
CA GLY A 422 9.04 21.58 16.76
C GLY A 422 10.03 22.62 16.24
N GLY A 423 11.15 22.84 16.92
CA GLY A 423 12.25 23.70 16.48
C GLY A 423 12.93 23.19 15.21
N SER A 424 13.29 21.91 15.18
CA SER A 424 13.85 21.25 13.99
C SER A 424 12.86 21.24 12.82
N ALA A 425 11.60 20.94 13.08
CA ALA A 425 10.55 20.94 12.06
C ALA A 425 10.31 22.34 11.45
N LYS A 426 10.34 23.40 12.27
CA LYS A 426 10.23 24.79 11.78
C LYS A 426 11.36 25.19 10.83
N GLN A 427 12.57 24.63 11.02
CA GLN A 427 13.71 24.84 10.12
C GLN A 427 13.65 23.95 8.89
N ALA A 428 13.12 22.73 9.02
CA ALA A 428 13.05 21.73 7.96
C ALA A 428 11.92 21.98 6.95
N ARG A 429 10.83 22.67 7.36
CA ARG A 429 9.63 22.87 6.56
C ARG A 429 9.83 23.73 5.33
N ASP A 430 8.94 23.58 4.35
CA ASP A 430 8.73 24.59 3.32
C ASP A 430 7.79 25.68 3.88
N LYS A 431 8.33 26.93 3.98
CA LYS A 431 7.58 28.05 4.54
C LYS A 431 6.42 28.50 3.66
N GLU A 432 6.43 28.12 2.39
CA GLU A 432 5.37 28.48 1.46
C GLU A 432 4.06 27.78 1.82
N PHE A 433 4.09 26.45 2.02
CA PHE A 433 2.85 25.67 2.16
C PHE A 433 2.78 24.80 3.43
N GLN A 434 3.86 24.70 4.22
CA GLN A 434 3.88 23.89 5.43
C GLN A 434 3.89 24.75 6.69
N ALA A 435 2.94 24.51 7.58
CA ALA A 435 2.84 25.11 8.91
C ALA A 435 3.23 24.09 9.99
N ILE A 436 3.78 24.57 11.10
CA ILE A 436 4.18 23.76 12.26
C ILE A 436 3.51 24.28 13.51
N LEU A 437 2.82 23.39 14.23
CA LEU A 437 2.28 23.65 15.56
C LEU A 437 2.91 22.66 16.57
N PRO A 438 3.87 23.08 17.39
CA PRO A 438 4.38 22.26 18.47
C PRO A 438 3.33 22.08 19.57
N LEU A 439 3.17 20.85 20.06
CA LEU A 439 2.29 20.50 21.17
C LEU A 439 3.08 20.37 22.47
N ARG A 440 2.49 20.78 23.60
CA ARG A 440 3.12 20.63 24.92
C ARG A 440 2.76 19.30 25.54
N GLY A 441 3.57 18.28 25.26
CA GLY A 441 3.39 16.94 25.84
C GLY A 441 2.11 16.23 25.38
N LYS A 442 1.65 15.30 26.21
CA LYS A 442 0.45 14.52 25.90
C LYS A 442 -0.81 15.35 26.04
N ILE A 443 -1.63 15.37 25.00
CA ILE A 443 -2.93 16.03 25.06
C ILE A 443 -3.88 15.27 26.00
N LEU A 444 -4.95 15.93 26.41
CA LEU A 444 -6.03 15.30 27.17
C LEU A 444 -6.59 14.10 26.39
N ASN A 445 -6.83 12.98 27.10
CA ASN A 445 -7.62 11.89 26.54
C ASN A 445 -9.08 12.36 26.39
N THR A 446 -9.47 12.65 25.17
CA THR A 446 -10.77 13.25 24.82
C THR A 446 -11.82 12.19 24.48
N TRP A 447 -11.47 10.87 24.52
CA TRP A 447 -12.36 9.82 24.05
C TRP A 447 -13.71 9.73 24.79
N GLU A 448 -13.70 10.00 26.09
CA GLU A 448 -14.93 10.03 26.91
C GLU A 448 -15.41 11.46 27.25
N VAL A 449 -14.86 12.48 26.58
CA VAL A 449 -15.23 13.89 26.80
C VAL A 449 -16.24 14.34 25.74
N GLU A 450 -17.24 15.11 26.13
CA GLU A 450 -18.20 15.71 25.20
C GLU A 450 -17.54 16.82 24.35
N SER A 451 -17.92 16.94 23.08
CA SER A 451 -17.31 17.89 22.15
C SER A 451 -17.41 19.37 22.59
N THR A 452 -18.47 19.71 23.32
CA THR A 452 -18.65 21.05 23.90
C THR A 452 -17.68 21.35 25.04
N SER A 453 -17.21 20.31 25.74
CA SER A 453 -16.32 20.42 26.90
C SER A 453 -14.84 20.26 26.54
N VAL A 454 -14.53 19.74 25.37
CA VAL A 454 -13.15 19.43 24.97
C VAL A 454 -12.30 20.69 24.76
N LEU A 455 -12.93 21.83 24.41
CA LEU A 455 -12.28 23.14 24.25
C LEU A 455 -11.82 23.79 25.56
N ALA A 456 -12.18 23.20 26.73
CA ALA A 456 -11.63 23.62 28.02
C ALA A 456 -10.13 23.28 28.15
N SER A 457 -9.63 22.34 27.34
CA SER A 457 -8.20 22.08 27.22
C SER A 457 -7.55 23.13 26.32
N GLU A 458 -6.56 23.85 26.85
CA GLU A 458 -5.83 24.88 26.12
C GLU A 458 -5.19 24.34 24.82
N GLU A 459 -4.61 23.13 24.86
CA GLU A 459 -3.98 22.52 23.70
C GLU A 459 -5.02 22.16 22.61
N VAL A 460 -6.20 21.64 23.00
CA VAL A 460 -7.27 21.33 22.04
C VAL A 460 -7.88 22.63 21.49
N HIS A 461 -8.03 23.65 22.32
CA HIS A 461 -8.49 24.98 21.88
C HIS A 461 -7.52 25.58 20.85
N ASN A 462 -6.22 25.60 21.16
CA ASN A 462 -5.18 26.08 20.24
C ASN A 462 -5.16 25.32 18.91
N LEU A 463 -5.37 24.01 18.97
CA LEU A 463 -5.43 23.15 17.79
C LEU A 463 -6.68 23.49 16.96
N ALA A 464 -7.86 23.60 17.56
CA ALA A 464 -9.10 23.97 16.87
C ALA A 464 -8.99 25.34 16.19
N VAL A 465 -8.40 26.33 16.88
CA VAL A 465 -8.14 27.68 16.33
C VAL A 465 -7.13 27.62 15.18
N ALA A 466 -6.06 26.84 15.30
CA ALA A 466 -5.07 26.68 14.24
C ALA A 466 -5.68 26.04 12.99
N ILE A 467 -6.48 24.98 13.16
CA ILE A 467 -7.16 24.28 12.06
C ILE A 467 -8.26 25.15 11.44
N GLY A 468 -8.96 25.93 12.27
CA GLY A 468 -10.09 26.77 11.85
C GLY A 468 -11.43 26.04 11.85
N CYS A 469 -11.55 24.92 12.58
CA CYS A 469 -12.77 24.13 12.70
C CYS A 469 -13.12 23.89 14.17
N ASP A 470 -14.41 23.90 14.49
CA ASP A 470 -14.91 23.62 15.84
C ASP A 470 -15.17 22.13 16.06
N PRO A 471 -14.82 21.57 17.24
CA PRO A 471 -15.15 20.20 17.58
C PRO A 471 -16.66 19.92 17.54
N GLY A 472 -17.03 18.76 16.97
CA GLY A 472 -18.43 18.31 16.88
C GLY A 472 -19.28 19.04 15.84
N LYS A 473 -18.66 19.86 14.98
CA LYS A 473 -19.34 20.51 13.85
C LYS A 473 -18.87 19.95 12.53
N ASP A 474 -19.80 19.82 11.58
CA ASP A 474 -19.53 19.35 10.21
C ASP A 474 -19.13 20.48 9.25
N ASP A 475 -19.09 21.73 9.75
CA ASP A 475 -18.73 22.89 8.94
C ASP A 475 -17.21 23.02 8.81
N LEU A 476 -16.69 22.79 7.62
CA LEU A 476 -15.28 22.93 7.25
C LEU A 476 -14.98 24.26 6.53
N SER A 477 -15.93 25.20 6.45
CA SER A 477 -15.74 26.46 5.74
C SER A 477 -14.60 27.33 6.30
N GLY A 478 -14.23 27.10 7.57
CA GLY A 478 -13.12 27.76 8.25
C GLY A 478 -11.77 27.03 8.12
N LEU A 479 -11.73 25.86 7.47
CA LEU A 479 -10.53 25.02 7.37
C LEU A 479 -9.35 25.79 6.77
N ARG A 480 -8.19 25.71 7.42
CA ARG A 480 -6.99 26.48 7.06
C ARG A 480 -5.94 25.67 6.33
N TYR A 481 -5.94 24.35 6.48
CA TYR A 481 -4.93 23.47 5.90
C TYR A 481 -5.61 22.24 5.28
N GLY A 482 -5.22 21.91 4.05
CA GLY A 482 -5.75 20.76 3.33
C GLY A 482 -5.27 19.44 3.88
N LYS A 483 -4.10 19.43 4.56
CA LYS A 483 -3.62 18.26 5.30
C LYS A 483 -3.24 18.64 6.72
N ILE A 484 -3.67 17.82 7.66
CA ILE A 484 -3.31 17.90 9.07
C ILE A 484 -2.51 16.64 9.38
N ILE A 485 -1.23 16.79 9.71
CA ILE A 485 -0.28 15.70 9.80
C ILE A 485 0.21 15.57 11.23
N ILE A 486 -0.08 14.45 11.86
CA ILE A 486 0.42 14.10 13.20
C ILE A 486 1.86 13.63 13.03
N LEU A 487 2.79 14.28 13.70
CA LEU A 487 4.21 13.98 13.69
C LEU A 487 4.71 13.80 15.12
N ALA A 488 4.81 12.56 15.55
CA ALA A 488 5.27 12.15 16.88
C ALA A 488 6.53 11.29 16.76
N ASP A 489 7.27 11.15 17.85
CA ASP A 489 8.42 10.29 17.95
C ASP A 489 8.03 8.81 17.69
N ALA A 490 8.96 8.00 17.22
CA ALA A 490 8.71 6.59 16.95
C ALA A 490 8.86 5.70 18.21
N ASP A 491 8.87 6.29 19.39
CA ASP A 491 8.91 5.61 20.69
C ASP A 491 7.49 5.39 21.29
N SER A 492 7.43 4.76 22.45
CA SER A 492 6.18 4.47 23.14
C SER A 492 5.37 5.71 23.54
N ASP A 493 6.06 6.83 23.86
CA ASP A 493 5.41 8.07 24.23
C ASP A 493 4.84 8.78 23.02
N GLY A 494 5.58 8.83 21.91
CA GLY A 494 5.11 9.38 20.64
C GLY A 494 3.94 8.59 20.07
N LEU A 495 3.97 7.26 20.11
CA LEU A 495 2.85 6.41 19.71
C LEU A 495 1.60 6.68 20.56
N HIS A 496 1.77 6.95 21.87
CA HIS A 496 0.66 7.35 22.73
C HIS A 496 0.08 8.73 22.34
N ILE A 497 0.93 9.70 22.03
CA ILE A 497 0.50 11.03 21.55
C ILE A 497 -0.23 10.91 20.21
N ALA A 498 0.30 10.13 19.27
CA ALA A 498 -0.37 9.88 18.00
C ALA A 498 -1.75 9.22 18.19
N THR A 499 -1.86 8.27 19.12
CA THR A 499 -3.14 7.62 19.47
C THR A 499 -4.14 8.63 20.06
N LEU A 500 -3.71 9.50 20.97
CA LEU A 500 -4.59 10.52 21.57
C LEU A 500 -5.06 11.56 20.54
N LEU A 501 -4.18 11.98 19.62
CA LEU A 501 -4.53 12.88 18.53
C LEU A 501 -5.47 12.21 17.52
N SER A 502 -5.22 10.96 17.17
CA SER A 502 -6.12 10.20 16.30
C SER A 502 -7.51 10.06 16.93
N ALA A 503 -7.58 9.78 18.24
CA ALA A 503 -8.85 9.74 18.98
C ALA A 503 -9.57 11.08 18.98
N LEU A 504 -8.85 12.19 19.17
CA LEU A 504 -9.40 13.53 19.10
C LEU A 504 -10.06 13.79 17.74
N PHE A 505 -9.36 13.47 16.65
CA PHE A 505 -9.89 13.66 15.29
C PHE A 505 -11.07 12.74 14.99
N LEU A 506 -10.97 11.46 15.30
CA LEU A 506 -12.03 10.47 15.08
C LEU A 506 -13.33 10.84 15.81
N ARG A 507 -13.23 11.34 17.04
CA ARG A 507 -14.39 11.61 17.88
C ARG A 507 -14.96 13.03 17.73
N HIS A 508 -14.08 14.01 17.61
CA HIS A 508 -14.48 15.43 17.68
C HIS A 508 -14.38 16.18 16.35
N PHE A 509 -13.69 15.61 15.36
CA PHE A 509 -13.59 16.16 14.02
C PHE A 509 -13.83 15.08 12.94
N PRO A 510 -14.93 14.29 13.06
CA PRO A 510 -15.16 13.16 12.16
C PRO A 510 -15.21 13.57 10.68
N LYS A 511 -15.69 14.78 10.40
CA LYS A 511 -15.77 15.32 9.04
C LYS A 511 -14.39 15.56 8.42
N LEU A 512 -13.39 16.00 9.20
CA LEU A 512 -12.00 16.12 8.72
C LEU A 512 -11.40 14.76 8.36
N VAL A 513 -11.78 13.71 9.10
CA VAL A 513 -11.32 12.35 8.82
C VAL A 513 -12.02 11.78 7.59
N SER A 514 -13.35 11.89 7.51
CA SER A 514 -14.13 11.35 6.38
C SER A 514 -13.80 12.04 5.05
N GLU A 515 -13.40 13.30 5.06
CA GLU A 515 -12.95 14.03 3.86
C GLU A 515 -11.43 13.89 3.60
N GLY A 516 -10.74 13.07 4.40
CA GLY A 516 -9.37 12.67 4.11
C GLY A 516 -8.31 13.73 4.42
N HIS A 517 -8.58 14.63 5.36
CA HIS A 517 -7.65 15.70 5.73
C HIS A 517 -6.62 15.31 6.77
N VAL A 518 -6.78 14.19 7.49
CA VAL A 518 -5.94 13.82 8.64
C VAL A 518 -4.98 12.69 8.29
N PHE A 519 -3.70 12.87 8.63
CA PHE A 519 -2.62 11.93 8.34
C PHE A 519 -1.72 11.73 9.55
N VAL A 520 -1.07 10.56 9.63
CA VAL A 520 0.01 10.28 10.58
C VAL A 520 1.30 10.14 9.78
N ALA A 521 2.33 10.89 10.16
CA ALA A 521 3.66 10.75 9.57
C ALA A 521 4.40 9.57 10.21
N MET A 522 5.16 8.86 9.38
CA MET A 522 5.98 7.73 9.78
C MET A 522 7.47 8.11 9.71
N PRO A 523 8.06 8.68 10.77
CA PRO A 523 9.47 8.99 10.80
C PRO A 523 10.30 7.69 10.82
N PRO A 524 11.50 7.68 10.19
CA PRO A 524 12.36 6.51 10.20
C PRO A 524 13.05 6.34 11.56
N LEU A 525 13.22 5.08 11.99
CA LEU A 525 14.03 4.73 13.16
C LEU A 525 15.52 4.64 12.84
N PHE A 526 15.87 4.35 11.58
CA PHE A 526 17.27 4.13 11.20
C PHE A 526 17.67 4.94 9.97
N ARG A 527 18.93 5.36 10.00
CA ARG A 527 19.65 5.88 8.84
C ARG A 527 20.80 4.93 8.54
N VAL A 528 20.93 4.51 7.29
CA VAL A 528 22.02 3.69 6.78
C VAL A 528 22.79 4.51 5.75
N ASP A 529 24.06 4.76 6.02
CA ASP A 529 24.96 5.46 5.11
C ASP A 529 25.88 4.45 4.42
N VAL A 530 26.02 4.57 3.09
CA VAL A 530 26.91 3.75 2.26
C VAL A 530 27.70 4.67 1.34
N GLY A 531 28.91 5.01 1.72
CA GLY A 531 29.72 5.99 1.00
C GLY A 531 29.03 7.38 0.97
N LYS A 532 28.49 7.77 -0.19
CA LYS A 532 27.73 9.04 -0.36
C LYS A 532 26.21 8.85 -0.40
N GLN A 533 25.74 7.62 -0.34
CA GLN A 533 24.31 7.31 -0.38
C GLN A 533 23.76 7.21 1.04
N VAL A 534 22.54 7.71 1.23
CA VAL A 534 21.83 7.69 2.51
C VAL A 534 20.48 7.01 2.31
N PHE A 535 20.16 6.08 3.19
CA PHE A 535 18.89 5.38 3.22
C PHE A 535 18.23 5.55 4.57
N TYR A 536 16.91 5.75 4.57
CA TYR A 536 16.11 5.85 5.78
C TYR A 536 15.19 4.64 5.88
N CYS A 537 15.24 3.94 7.01
CA CYS A 537 14.46 2.73 7.27
C CYS A 537 13.51 2.96 8.45
N LEU A 538 12.25 2.52 8.33
CA LEU A 538 11.24 2.72 9.37
C LEU A 538 11.51 1.86 10.61
N ASP A 539 11.96 0.63 10.40
CA ASP A 539 12.11 -0.37 11.45
C ASP A 539 13.33 -1.27 11.25
N GLU A 540 13.54 -2.21 12.16
CA GLU A 540 14.61 -3.20 12.09
C GLU A 540 14.51 -4.09 10.84
N GLY A 541 13.29 -4.41 10.39
CA GLY A 541 13.06 -5.24 9.20
C GLY A 541 13.54 -4.54 7.92
N GLU A 542 13.15 -3.26 7.74
CA GLU A 542 13.63 -2.46 6.61
C GLU A 542 15.15 -2.24 6.66
N LYS A 543 15.71 -2.03 7.86
CA LYS A 543 17.17 -1.92 8.04
C LYS A 543 17.88 -3.21 7.61
N ALA A 544 17.41 -4.37 8.09
CA ALA A 544 17.99 -5.66 7.73
C ALA A 544 17.91 -5.92 6.22
N ALA A 545 16.77 -5.65 5.60
CA ALA A 545 16.59 -5.76 4.16
C ALA A 545 17.53 -4.82 3.38
N MET A 546 17.73 -3.60 3.88
CA MET A 546 18.64 -2.64 3.27
C MET A 546 20.10 -3.10 3.37
N LEU A 547 20.53 -3.64 4.51
CA LEU A 547 21.89 -4.17 4.68
C LEU A 547 22.13 -5.37 3.75
N GLN A 548 21.19 -6.29 3.62
CA GLN A 548 21.25 -7.41 2.66
C GLN A 548 21.33 -6.90 1.21
N ARG A 549 20.57 -5.86 0.89
CA ARG A 549 20.62 -5.23 -0.43
C ARG A 549 21.99 -4.64 -0.73
N ILE A 550 22.60 -3.93 0.23
CA ILE A 550 23.95 -3.35 0.12
C ILE A 550 24.98 -4.43 -0.19
N GLU A 551 24.91 -5.58 0.49
CA GLU A 551 25.79 -6.73 0.27
C GLU A 551 25.55 -7.36 -1.11
N ARG A 552 24.30 -7.63 -1.47
CA ARG A 552 23.93 -8.23 -2.75
C ARG A 552 24.36 -7.38 -3.94
N GLU A 553 24.11 -6.06 -3.87
CA GLU A 553 24.47 -5.12 -4.94
C GLU A 553 25.95 -4.70 -4.89
N LYS A 554 26.72 -5.19 -3.91
CA LYS A 554 28.14 -4.85 -3.70
C LYS A 554 28.38 -3.34 -3.74
N MET A 555 27.53 -2.58 -3.06
CA MET A 555 27.61 -1.12 -3.02
C MET A 555 28.95 -0.68 -2.41
N LYS A 556 29.66 0.24 -3.08
CA LYS A 556 30.98 0.68 -2.65
C LYS A 556 30.88 1.76 -1.58
N GLY A 557 31.59 1.57 -0.47
CA GLY A 557 31.70 2.55 0.62
C GLY A 557 31.68 1.88 1.98
N ALA A 558 32.09 2.63 3.01
CA ALA A 558 31.89 2.19 4.39
C ALA A 558 30.39 2.23 4.70
N VAL A 559 29.89 1.19 5.35
CA VAL A 559 28.50 1.10 5.80
C VAL A 559 28.45 1.55 7.26
N SER A 560 27.61 2.52 7.58
CA SER A 560 27.33 2.90 8.95
C SER A 560 25.83 3.00 9.17
N THR A 561 25.37 2.63 10.37
CA THR A 561 23.96 2.68 10.75
C THR A 561 23.82 3.58 11.99
N THR A 562 22.89 4.52 11.92
CA THR A 562 22.52 5.39 13.04
C THR A 562 21.06 5.11 13.39
N ARG A 563 20.75 4.90 14.69
CA ARG A 563 19.39 4.80 15.20
C ARG A 563 18.97 6.16 15.74
N PHE A 564 17.79 6.62 15.36
CA PHE A 564 17.14 7.79 15.94
C PHE A 564 16.24 7.36 17.11
N LYS A 565 16.40 7.96 18.28
CA LYS A 565 15.51 7.73 19.43
C LYS A 565 14.28 8.61 19.38
N GLY A 566 14.35 9.74 18.66
CA GLY A 566 13.25 10.66 18.47
C GLY A 566 13.56 11.73 17.43
N LEU A 567 12.55 12.50 17.05
CA LEU A 567 12.62 13.58 16.06
C LEU A 567 13.61 14.69 16.46
N GLY A 568 13.82 14.88 17.77
CA GLY A 568 14.77 15.86 18.30
C GLY A 568 16.23 15.52 18.01
N GLU A 569 16.55 14.27 17.68
CA GLU A 569 17.90 13.84 17.30
C GLU A 569 18.18 14.02 15.80
N MET A 570 17.15 14.27 15.00
CA MET A 570 17.31 14.57 13.58
C MET A 570 17.64 16.05 13.40
N ASN A 571 18.71 16.32 12.67
CA ASN A 571 18.95 17.69 12.23
C ASN A 571 17.91 18.11 11.16
N PRO A 572 17.68 19.42 10.93
CA PRO A 572 16.64 19.88 10.01
C PRO A 572 16.71 19.30 8.59
N PRO A 573 17.90 19.15 7.93
CA PRO A 573 18.00 18.48 6.65
C PRO A 573 17.53 17.02 6.69
N GLN A 574 17.93 16.24 7.70
CA GLN A 574 17.51 14.84 7.85
C GLN A 574 16.01 14.73 8.05
N LEU A 575 15.43 15.57 8.92
CA LEU A 575 14.00 15.60 9.16
C LEU A 575 13.22 16.02 7.89
N ARG A 576 13.77 16.97 7.12
CA ARG A 576 13.20 17.35 5.82
C ARG A 576 13.19 16.17 4.86
N GLU A 577 14.34 15.56 4.63
CA GLU A 577 14.53 14.49 3.63
C GLU A 577 13.75 13.22 3.96
N SER A 578 13.59 12.89 5.23
CA SER A 578 12.97 11.64 5.66
C SER A 578 11.46 11.74 5.93
N THR A 579 11.00 12.91 6.45
CA THR A 579 9.66 12.97 7.09
C THR A 579 8.79 14.14 6.64
N ILE A 580 9.38 15.29 6.26
CA ILE A 580 8.59 16.50 5.95
C ILE A 580 8.40 16.71 4.45
N HIS A 581 9.42 16.42 3.63
CA HIS A 581 9.36 16.70 2.19
C HIS A 581 8.32 15.82 1.50
N PRO A 582 7.42 16.40 0.68
CA PRO A 582 6.31 15.66 0.06
C PRO A 582 6.72 14.42 -0.73
N ASP A 583 7.87 14.45 -1.43
CA ASP A 583 8.30 13.37 -2.30
C ASP A 583 8.96 12.20 -1.57
N THR A 584 9.42 12.41 -0.33
CA THR A 584 10.23 11.40 0.39
C THR A 584 9.60 10.92 1.68
N ARG A 585 8.65 11.68 2.24
CA ARG A 585 7.95 11.34 3.47
C ARG A 585 6.98 10.17 3.27
N ARG A 586 6.68 9.51 4.38
CA ARG A 586 5.63 8.48 4.45
C ARG A 586 4.50 8.98 5.34
N LEU A 587 3.28 8.99 4.80
CA LEU A 587 2.07 9.38 5.52
C LEU A 587 1.06 8.24 5.46
N VAL A 588 0.42 7.97 6.59
CA VAL A 588 -0.76 7.10 6.68
C VAL A 588 -1.98 7.99 6.85
N GLN A 589 -2.94 7.89 5.95
CA GLN A 589 -4.20 8.63 6.07
C GLN A 589 -5.07 8.00 7.15
N LEU A 590 -5.61 8.82 8.04
CA LEU A 590 -6.57 8.37 9.03
C LEU A 590 -7.93 8.22 8.34
N THR A 591 -8.43 6.98 8.31
CA THR A 591 -9.72 6.64 7.69
C THR A 591 -10.61 5.93 8.68
N VAL A 592 -11.92 6.00 8.48
CA VAL A 592 -12.92 5.21 9.21
C VAL A 592 -13.69 4.39 8.21
N ALA A 593 -13.59 3.07 8.28
CA ALA A 593 -14.47 2.16 7.58
C ALA A 593 -15.49 1.60 8.57
N GLU A 594 -16.76 1.57 8.22
CA GLU A 594 -17.84 1.14 9.13
C GLU A 594 -17.65 -0.29 9.67
N GLU A 595 -16.96 -1.15 8.93
CA GLU A 595 -16.73 -2.56 9.26
C GLU A 595 -15.42 -2.83 10.05
N ASP A 596 -14.55 -1.84 10.25
CA ASP A 596 -13.18 -2.07 10.76
C ASP A 596 -13.08 -2.19 12.30
N GLY A 597 -14.16 -1.93 13.00
CA GLY A 597 -14.19 -1.99 14.45
C GLY A 597 -13.39 -0.88 15.16
N THR A 598 -13.02 0.19 14.44
CA THR A 598 -12.21 1.32 14.95
C THR A 598 -12.73 1.84 16.28
N SER A 599 -14.04 2.12 16.38
CA SER A 599 -14.64 2.61 17.62
C SER A 599 -14.47 1.64 18.79
N ARG A 600 -14.58 0.33 18.54
CA ARG A 600 -14.39 -0.71 19.57
C ARG A 600 -12.95 -0.77 20.06
N ILE A 601 -11.99 -0.67 19.14
CA ILE A 601 -10.56 -0.70 19.47
C ILE A 601 -10.18 0.57 20.24
N MET A 602 -10.62 1.74 19.77
CA MET A 602 -10.36 3.02 20.45
C MET A 602 -11.01 3.06 21.84
N ASP A 603 -12.21 2.51 22.01
CA ASP A 603 -12.85 2.37 23.32
C ASP A 603 -12.04 1.43 24.23
N LEU A 604 -11.59 0.29 23.73
CA LEU A 604 -10.70 -0.62 24.45
C LEU A 604 -9.42 0.10 24.92
N LEU A 605 -8.77 0.85 24.04
CA LEU A 605 -7.50 1.51 24.32
C LEU A 605 -7.64 2.70 25.28
N LEU A 606 -8.70 3.50 25.19
CA LEU A 606 -8.78 4.82 25.79
C LEU A 606 -9.85 5.00 26.86
N ALA A 607 -10.92 4.19 26.87
CA ALA A 607 -11.97 4.32 27.88
C ALA A 607 -11.49 3.89 29.26
N LYS A 608 -11.72 4.72 30.29
CA LYS A 608 -11.27 4.46 31.68
C LYS A 608 -11.86 3.17 32.22
N LYS A 609 -13.14 2.90 31.96
CA LYS A 609 -13.87 1.72 32.42
C LYS A 609 -13.36 0.40 31.80
N ARG A 610 -12.58 0.45 30.72
CA ARG A 610 -12.06 -0.72 30.01
C ARG A 610 -10.64 -1.15 30.49
N ALA A 611 -10.18 -0.66 31.64
CA ALA A 611 -8.85 -1.00 32.16
C ALA A 611 -8.66 -2.52 32.41
N GLY A 612 -9.72 -3.22 32.89
CA GLY A 612 -9.69 -4.67 33.04
C GLY A 612 -9.58 -5.42 31.72
N ASP A 613 -10.30 -4.96 30.71
CA ASP A 613 -10.29 -5.56 29.37
C ASP A 613 -8.93 -5.35 28.69
N ARG A 614 -8.29 -4.17 28.85
CA ARG A 614 -6.93 -3.91 28.38
C ARG A 614 -5.92 -4.84 29.03
N LYS A 615 -6.05 -5.07 30.34
CA LYS A 615 -5.17 -6.00 31.05
C LYS A 615 -5.31 -7.41 30.48
N ALA A 616 -6.53 -7.92 30.33
CA ALA A 616 -6.80 -9.22 29.73
C ALA A 616 -6.26 -9.31 28.29
N TRP A 617 -6.47 -8.26 27.49
CA TRP A 617 -5.95 -8.20 26.12
C TRP A 617 -4.42 -8.21 26.07
N LEU A 618 -3.74 -7.51 27.00
CA LEU A 618 -2.29 -7.53 27.10
C LEU A 618 -1.77 -8.90 27.60
N GLU A 619 -2.46 -9.55 28.54
CA GLU A 619 -2.11 -10.89 29.01
C GLU A 619 -2.28 -11.93 27.90
N GLU A 620 -3.28 -11.78 27.03
CA GLU A 620 -3.54 -12.68 25.90
C GLU A 620 -2.58 -12.45 24.70
N LYS A 621 -2.27 -11.18 24.41
CA LYS A 621 -1.56 -10.79 23.19
C LYS A 621 -0.22 -10.07 23.43
N GLY A 622 0.19 -9.93 24.67
CA GLY A 622 1.43 -9.21 25.03
C GLY A 622 2.70 -9.84 24.44
N ASP A 623 2.70 -11.16 24.26
CA ASP A 623 3.81 -11.88 23.63
C ASP A 623 3.98 -11.57 22.14
N LEU A 624 2.97 -10.94 21.52
CA LEU A 624 3.04 -10.48 20.12
C LEU A 624 3.70 -9.10 19.99
N ALA A 625 3.89 -8.39 21.11
CA ALA A 625 4.56 -7.09 21.09
C ALA A 625 6.07 -7.28 20.95
N THR A 626 6.66 -6.66 19.93
CA THR A 626 8.11 -6.53 19.82
C THR A 626 8.54 -5.51 20.89
N LEU A 627 9.01 -5.99 22.04
CA LEU A 627 9.64 -5.12 23.03
C LEU A 627 11.00 -4.72 22.49
N GLU A 628 11.13 -3.47 22.04
CA GLU A 628 12.43 -2.85 21.85
C GLU A 628 13.01 -2.49 23.22
N VAL A 629 13.99 -3.28 23.68
CA VAL A 629 14.80 -3.00 24.88
C VAL A 629 15.94 -2.08 24.50
#